data_de97cb6520320ec772702a170cf12c52
#
_entry.id   de97cb6520320ec772702a170cf12c52
#
_cell.length_a   1.000
_cell.length_b   1.000
_cell.length_c   1.000
_cell.angle_alpha   90.00
_cell.angle_beta   90.00
_cell.angle_gamma   90.00
#
_symmetry.space_group_name_H-M   'P 1'
#
loop_
_entity.id
_entity.type
_entity.pdbx_description
1 polymer ?
#
loop_
_entity_poly.entity_id
_entity_poly.type
_entity_poly.pdbx_seq_one_letter_code
_entity_poly.pdbx_strand_id
1 'polypeptide(L)'
;MAHLSLSEWLARAESDRRFRENVTAIKRIDATDGLFAPYPQWVNPAIQKVLSGRGITKLYNHQVRAIELVHQGRDIVLVTPTASGKTLCYNIPVLQRIIEEPETRAIYLFPTKALANDQM
;
A
#
# COMPACT_ATOMS: atom_id res chain seq x y z
N MET A 1 11.16 -26.29 -13.52
CA MET A 1 9.88 -26.64 -12.87
C MET A 1 8.84 -25.58 -13.25
N ALA A 2 7.74 -25.96 -13.88
CA ALA A 2 6.67 -25.02 -14.16
C ALA A 2 6.06 -24.57 -12.83
N HIS A 3 6.11 -23.27 -12.55
CA HIS A 3 5.43 -22.70 -11.39
C HIS A 3 3.93 -22.68 -11.69
N LEU A 4 3.18 -23.55 -10.99
CA LEU A 4 1.72 -23.52 -11.00
C LEU A 4 1.23 -22.16 -10.48
N SER A 5 0.30 -21.54 -11.16
CA SER A 5 -0.41 -20.40 -10.62
C SER A 5 -1.21 -20.80 -9.37
N LEU A 6 -1.55 -19.85 -8.51
CA LEU A 6 -2.34 -20.12 -7.31
C LEU A 6 -3.71 -20.75 -7.67
N SER A 7 -4.32 -20.32 -8.76
CA SER A 7 -5.59 -20.85 -9.24
C SER A 7 -5.49 -22.32 -9.69
N GLU A 8 -4.42 -22.67 -10.42
CA GLU A 8 -4.16 -24.06 -10.83
C GLU A 8 -3.84 -24.95 -9.62
N TRP A 9 -3.08 -24.42 -8.66
CA TRP A 9 -2.80 -25.13 -7.41
C TRP A 9 -4.08 -25.40 -6.62
N LEU A 10 -4.96 -24.40 -6.46
CA LEU A 10 -6.23 -24.56 -5.77
C LEU A 10 -7.14 -25.58 -6.45
N ALA A 11 -7.28 -25.52 -7.78
CA ALA A 11 -8.08 -26.47 -8.53
C ALA A 11 -7.57 -27.92 -8.34
N ARG A 12 -6.25 -28.10 -8.29
CA ARG A 12 -5.61 -29.38 -8.05
C ARG A 12 -5.82 -29.84 -6.60
N ALA A 13 -5.68 -28.94 -5.62
CA ALA A 13 -5.93 -29.23 -4.22
C ALA A 13 -7.39 -29.64 -3.97
N GLU A 14 -8.36 -28.92 -4.56
CA GLU A 14 -9.79 -29.24 -4.45
C GLU A 14 -10.14 -30.63 -5.05
N SER A 15 -9.33 -31.16 -5.95
CA SER A 15 -9.50 -32.52 -6.49
C SER A 15 -8.88 -33.62 -5.59
N ASP A 16 -8.00 -33.25 -4.69
CA ASP A 16 -7.33 -34.19 -3.78
C ASP A 16 -8.27 -34.60 -2.64
N ARG A 17 -8.38 -35.93 -2.41
CA ARG A 17 -9.22 -36.49 -1.37
C ARG A 17 -8.80 -36.04 0.04
N ARG A 18 -7.48 -36.01 0.32
CA ARG A 18 -6.95 -35.59 1.62
C ARG A 18 -7.25 -34.14 1.92
N PHE A 19 -7.19 -33.26 0.89
CA PHE A 19 -7.56 -31.87 1.04
C PHE A 19 -9.03 -31.72 1.41
N ARG A 20 -9.92 -32.41 0.67
CA ARG A 20 -11.38 -32.36 0.94
C ARG A 20 -11.79 -32.92 2.30
N GLU A 21 -11.11 -33.93 2.79
CA GLU A 21 -11.39 -34.51 4.11
C GLU A 21 -10.96 -33.59 5.27
N ASN A 22 -9.99 -32.69 5.06
CA ASN A 22 -9.45 -31.78 6.08
C ASN A 22 -9.93 -30.32 5.95
N VAL A 23 -10.65 -29.98 4.90
CA VAL A 23 -11.15 -28.62 4.65
C VAL A 23 -12.68 -28.62 4.81
N THR A 24 -13.14 -27.97 5.86
CA THR A 24 -14.57 -27.92 6.20
C THR A 24 -15.32 -26.79 5.51
N ALA A 25 -14.62 -25.72 5.10
CA ALA A 25 -15.21 -24.59 4.39
C ALA A 25 -14.17 -23.88 3.53
N ILE A 26 -14.58 -23.42 2.35
CA ILE A 26 -13.79 -22.54 1.47
C ILE A 26 -14.62 -21.29 1.24
N LYS A 27 -14.08 -20.14 1.64
CA LYS A 27 -14.66 -18.83 1.32
C LYS A 27 -13.85 -18.18 0.19
N ARG A 28 -14.49 -17.94 -0.94
CA ARG A 28 -13.93 -17.15 -2.02
C ARG A 28 -14.34 -15.70 -1.85
N ILE A 29 -13.38 -14.79 -1.97
CA ILE A 29 -13.60 -13.35 -1.94
C ILE A 29 -13.17 -12.83 -3.30
N ASP A 30 -14.12 -12.28 -4.04
CA ASP A 30 -13.84 -11.71 -5.36
C ASP A 30 -12.94 -10.48 -5.23
N ALA A 31 -12.12 -10.26 -6.26
CA ALA A 31 -11.33 -9.05 -6.36
C ALA A 31 -12.26 -7.84 -6.50
N THR A 32 -11.99 -6.81 -5.71
CA THR A 32 -12.70 -5.53 -5.82
C THR A 32 -11.74 -4.53 -6.44
N ASP A 33 -12.18 -3.85 -7.49
CA ASP A 33 -11.38 -2.80 -8.12
C ASP A 33 -11.16 -1.64 -7.15
N GLY A 34 -9.89 -1.22 -7.03
CA GLY A 34 -9.54 -0.05 -6.24
C GLY A 34 -9.98 1.24 -6.94
N LEU A 35 -10.43 2.21 -6.16
CA LEU A 35 -10.67 3.56 -6.66
C LEU A 35 -9.33 4.31 -6.67
N PHE A 36 -8.84 4.62 -7.88
CA PHE A 36 -7.56 5.26 -8.10
C PHE A 36 -7.71 6.68 -8.63
N ALA A 37 -6.74 7.52 -8.30
CA ALA A 37 -6.58 8.86 -8.85
C ALA A 37 -5.12 9.08 -9.28
N PRO A 38 -4.88 10.03 -10.21
CA PRO A 38 -3.52 10.42 -10.57
C PRO A 38 -2.83 11.10 -9.39
N TYR A 39 -1.50 11.20 -9.47
CA TYR A 39 -0.72 11.98 -8.52
C TYR A 39 -1.15 13.45 -8.58
N PRO A 40 -1.29 14.13 -7.44
CA PRO A 40 -1.45 15.59 -7.42
C PRO A 40 -0.29 16.28 -8.13
N GLN A 41 -0.56 17.39 -8.83
CA GLN A 41 0.43 18.11 -9.64
C GLN A 41 1.62 18.64 -8.83
N TRP A 42 1.42 18.90 -7.55
CA TRP A 42 2.47 19.38 -6.66
C TRP A 42 3.47 18.29 -6.21
N VAL A 43 3.14 17.01 -6.37
CA VAL A 43 4.05 15.91 -6.02
C VAL A 43 5.24 15.91 -6.98
N ASN A 44 6.44 16.00 -6.41
CA ASN A 44 7.68 16.09 -7.18
C ASN A 44 7.82 14.90 -8.16
N PRO A 45 8.18 15.15 -9.42
CA PRO A 45 8.37 14.10 -10.43
C PRO A 45 9.37 13.01 -10.04
N ALA A 46 10.36 13.32 -9.20
CA ALA A 46 11.32 12.33 -8.71
C ALA A 46 10.62 11.28 -7.82
N ILE A 47 9.71 11.70 -6.94
CA ILE A 47 8.89 10.80 -6.11
C ILE A 47 8.02 9.92 -7.01
N GLN A 48 7.32 10.53 -7.97
CA GLN A 48 6.47 9.79 -8.91
C GLN A 48 7.28 8.76 -9.71
N LYS A 49 8.47 9.12 -10.18
CA LYS A 49 9.36 8.23 -10.93
C LYS A 49 9.77 7.00 -10.10
N VAL A 50 10.16 7.20 -8.85
CA VAL A 50 10.55 6.10 -7.94
C VAL A 50 9.36 5.18 -7.67
N LEU A 51 8.19 5.71 -7.38
CA LEU A 51 6.98 4.94 -7.11
C LEU A 51 6.50 4.19 -8.36
N SER A 52 6.54 4.82 -9.52
CA SER A 52 6.19 4.18 -10.81
C SER A 52 7.15 3.03 -11.13
N GLY A 53 8.45 3.18 -10.84
CA GLY A 53 9.43 2.10 -10.96
C GLY A 53 9.14 0.90 -10.05
N ARG A 54 8.36 1.09 -9.00
CA ARG A 54 7.83 0.03 -8.11
C ARG A 54 6.43 -0.45 -8.49
N GLY A 55 5.92 -0.05 -9.66
CA GLY A 55 4.57 -0.41 -10.14
C GLY A 55 3.43 0.44 -9.60
N ILE A 56 3.73 1.50 -8.83
CA ILE A 56 2.71 2.41 -8.27
C ILE A 56 2.56 3.60 -9.20
N THR A 57 1.78 3.45 -10.26
CA THR A 57 1.56 4.49 -11.28
C THR A 57 0.39 5.42 -10.95
N LYS A 58 -0.47 5.01 -10.03
CA LYS A 58 -1.62 5.78 -9.51
C LYS A 58 -1.72 5.55 -8.00
N LEU A 59 -2.34 6.48 -7.32
CA LEU A 59 -2.64 6.36 -5.89
C LEU A 59 -4.11 5.99 -5.68
N TYR A 60 -4.40 5.31 -4.57
CA TYR A 60 -5.78 5.17 -4.13
C TYR A 60 -6.38 6.54 -3.78
N ASN A 61 -7.68 6.71 -3.99
CA ASN A 61 -8.37 7.97 -3.68
C ASN A 61 -8.16 8.45 -2.25
N HIS A 62 -8.16 7.54 -1.26
CA HIS A 62 -7.90 7.90 0.13
C HIS A 62 -6.46 8.38 0.36
N GLN A 63 -5.48 7.85 -0.40
CA GLN A 63 -4.09 8.31 -0.35
C GLN A 63 -3.98 9.73 -0.91
N VAL A 64 -4.57 10.00 -2.08
CA VAL A 64 -4.57 11.34 -2.67
C VAL A 64 -5.21 12.34 -1.71
N ARG A 65 -6.40 12.02 -1.17
CA ARG A 65 -7.06 12.90 -0.20
C ARG A 65 -6.21 13.16 1.04
N ALA A 66 -5.54 12.14 1.58
CA ALA A 66 -4.68 12.28 2.74
C ALA A 66 -3.50 13.21 2.47
N ILE A 67 -2.74 12.98 1.38
CA ILE A 67 -1.57 13.80 1.06
C ILE A 67 -1.95 15.25 0.70
N GLU A 68 -3.11 15.47 0.09
CA GLU A 68 -3.61 16.82 -0.20
C GLU A 68 -3.94 17.59 1.08
N LEU A 69 -4.59 16.94 2.06
CA LEU A 69 -4.88 17.58 3.34
C LEU A 69 -3.61 17.94 4.10
N VAL A 70 -2.61 17.05 4.11
CA VAL A 70 -1.31 17.33 4.74
C VAL A 70 -0.58 18.47 4.01
N HIS A 71 -0.62 18.48 2.67
CA HIS A 71 -0.02 19.56 1.89
C HIS A 71 -0.67 20.94 2.18
N GLN A 72 -1.95 20.95 2.54
CA GLN A 72 -2.67 22.15 3.00
C GLN A 72 -2.38 22.50 4.47
N GLY A 73 -1.45 21.82 5.14
CA GLY A 73 -1.08 22.05 6.53
C GLY A 73 -2.09 21.50 7.56
N ARG A 74 -2.92 20.54 7.19
CA ARG A 74 -3.91 19.94 8.09
C ARG A 74 -3.39 18.68 8.74
N ASP A 75 -3.72 18.50 10.00
CA ASP A 75 -3.55 17.23 10.70
C ASP A 75 -4.60 16.22 10.23
N ILE A 76 -4.20 14.96 10.10
CA ILE A 76 -5.09 13.90 9.61
C ILE A 76 -5.01 12.65 10.50
N VAL A 77 -6.12 11.94 10.57
CA VAL A 77 -6.21 10.59 11.11
C VAL A 77 -6.72 9.67 10.00
N LEU A 78 -5.98 8.59 9.72
CA LEU A 78 -6.33 7.61 8.71
C LEU A 78 -6.82 6.32 9.36
N VAL A 79 -8.09 5.99 9.12
CA VAL A 79 -8.71 4.74 9.57
C VAL A 79 -9.11 3.95 8.33
N THR A 80 -8.30 2.99 7.95
CA THR A 80 -8.55 2.11 6.79
C THR A 80 -8.16 0.69 7.16
N PRO A 81 -8.70 -0.35 6.48
CA PRO A 81 -8.26 -1.73 6.68
C PRO A 81 -6.76 -1.89 6.52
N THR A 82 -6.21 -2.97 7.07
CA THR A 82 -4.81 -3.36 6.87
C THR A 82 -4.51 -3.55 5.37
N ALA A 83 -3.25 -3.37 4.97
CA ALA A 83 -2.80 -3.47 3.58
C ALA A 83 -3.45 -2.47 2.60
N SER A 84 -3.92 -1.32 3.08
CA SER A 84 -4.51 -0.26 2.25
C SER A 84 -3.52 0.78 1.74
N GLY A 85 -2.21 0.55 1.94
CA GLY A 85 -1.16 1.47 1.49
C GLY A 85 -1.03 2.77 2.31
N LYS A 86 -1.41 2.76 3.60
CA LYS A 86 -1.30 3.93 4.50
C LYS A 86 0.09 4.55 4.55
N THR A 87 1.13 3.75 4.37
CA THR A 87 2.53 4.20 4.37
C THR A 87 2.80 5.34 3.39
N LEU A 88 2.19 5.31 2.22
CA LEU A 88 2.34 6.38 1.23
C LEU A 88 1.68 7.69 1.66
N CYS A 89 0.64 7.63 2.48
CA CYS A 89 -0.09 8.81 2.95
C CYS A 89 0.79 9.74 3.81
N TYR A 90 1.77 9.20 4.52
CA TYR A 90 2.69 9.99 5.33
C TYR A 90 4.09 10.11 4.70
N ASN A 91 4.55 9.12 3.93
CA ASN A 91 5.86 9.19 3.29
C ASN A 91 5.91 10.20 2.14
N ILE A 92 4.88 10.28 1.29
CA ILE A 92 4.87 11.23 0.17
C ILE A 92 5.01 12.68 0.66
N PRO A 93 4.20 13.17 1.61
CA PRO A 93 4.35 14.52 2.13
C PRO A 93 5.71 14.79 2.79
N VAL A 94 6.25 13.83 3.54
CA VAL A 94 7.56 13.96 4.18
C VAL A 94 8.67 14.06 3.14
N LEU A 95 8.67 13.18 2.13
CA LEU A 95 9.66 13.21 1.06
C LEU A 95 9.56 14.49 0.23
N GLN A 96 8.34 14.94 -0.05
CA GLN A 96 8.10 16.21 -0.72
C GLN A 96 8.71 17.38 0.06
N ARG A 97 8.47 17.42 1.36
CA ARG A 97 9.00 18.47 2.22
C ARG A 97 10.53 18.45 2.31
N ILE A 98 11.14 17.26 2.37
CA ILE A 98 12.61 17.12 2.38
C ILE A 98 13.23 17.59 1.05
N ILE A 99 12.55 17.35 -0.08
CA ILE A 99 13.02 17.83 -1.39
C ILE A 99 12.96 19.37 -1.46
N GLU A 100 11.90 19.95 -0.92
CA GLU A 100 11.70 21.41 -0.91
C GLU A 100 12.63 22.11 0.09
N GLU A 101 12.83 21.49 1.25
CA GLU A 101 13.64 22.01 2.36
C GLU A 101 14.55 20.88 2.90
N PRO A 102 15.80 20.76 2.43
CA PRO A 102 16.70 19.66 2.80
C PRO A 102 17.01 19.55 4.32
N GLU A 103 16.85 20.64 5.08
CA GLU A 103 17.02 20.63 6.53
C GLU A 103 15.81 20.09 7.29
N THR A 104 14.72 19.75 6.57
CA THR A 104 13.52 19.14 7.18
C THR A 104 13.85 17.85 7.91
N ARG A 105 13.25 17.66 9.07
CA ARG A 105 13.32 16.43 9.86
C ARG A 105 11.90 15.90 10.09
N ALA A 106 11.75 14.59 10.11
CA ALA A 106 10.47 13.93 10.38
C ALA A 106 10.63 12.96 11.57
N ILE A 107 9.62 12.90 12.41
CA ILE A 107 9.56 11.95 13.53
C ILE A 107 8.49 10.92 13.21
N TYR A 108 8.88 9.65 13.22
CA TYR A 108 7.99 8.52 13.05
C TYR A 108 7.88 7.76 14.38
N LEU A 109 6.67 7.57 14.86
CA LEU A 109 6.38 6.82 16.07
C LEU A 109 5.66 5.52 15.73
N PHE A 110 6.25 4.40 16.09
CA PHE A 110 5.68 3.08 15.87
C PHE A 110 5.46 2.35 17.21
N PRO A 111 4.39 1.56 17.36
CA PRO A 111 4.08 0.89 18.62
C PRO A 111 5.06 -0.23 18.98
N THR A 112 5.83 -0.75 18.02
CA THR A 112 6.80 -1.82 18.23
C THR A 112 8.11 -1.58 17.48
N LYS A 113 9.21 -2.14 18.00
CA LYS A 113 10.53 -2.10 17.32
C LYS A 113 10.50 -2.79 15.95
N ALA A 114 9.74 -3.88 15.81
CA ALA A 114 9.62 -4.59 14.55
C ALA A 114 9.06 -3.69 13.45
N LEU A 115 7.96 -2.99 13.73
CA LEU A 115 7.38 -2.04 12.77
C LEU A 115 8.31 -0.88 12.45
N ALA A 116 9.09 -0.38 13.43
CA ALA A 116 10.07 0.67 13.18
C ALA A 116 11.19 0.20 12.24
N ASN A 117 11.70 -1.01 12.45
CA ASN A 117 12.75 -1.59 11.62
C ASN A 117 12.30 -1.87 10.18
N ASP A 118 11.04 -2.30 9.98
CA ASP A 118 10.48 -2.58 8.66
C ASP A 118 10.33 -1.32 7.78
N GLN A 119 10.37 -0.12 8.36
CA GLN A 119 10.21 1.15 7.66
C GLN A 119 11.55 1.87 7.38
N MET A 120 12.67 1.34 7.87
CA MET A 120 14.02 1.85 7.58
C MET A 120 14.63 1.18 6.35
#